data_f6a7f364c8d0a9db08998200e2daf3b2
#
_entry.id   f6a7f364c8d0a9db08998200e2daf3b2
#
_cell.length_a   1.000
_cell.length_b   1.000
_cell.length_c   1.000
_cell.angle_alpha   90.00
_cell.angle_beta   90.00
_cell.angle_gamma   90.00
#
_symmetry.space_group_name_H-M   'P 1'
#
loop_
_entity.id
_entity.type
_entity.pdbx_description
1 polymer ?
#
loop_
_entity_poly.entity_id
_entity_poly.type
_entity_poly.pdbx_seq_one_letter_code
_entity_poly.pdbx_strand_id
1 'polypeptide(L)'
;LASLDRPLQGLRIAFSADFGYIAVDAEVRAVVTAAARRFAAALGAELEEVDPGIADESASFAALVAFESDLSGMRQMQSQLGAAMSPHLSAMLQRDWRAEHFTDANTTRKKLCNQLWRFMQRYDLLLSPTLAVPPFALHMQGPEVIDGRMVRSDHWLSFCFPFNFTGQPAASVPAGFT
;
A
#
# COMPACT_ATOMS: atom_id res chain seq x y z
N LEU A 1 -25.57 2.59 10.30
CA LEU A 1 -26.29 2.97 9.07
C LEU A 1 -26.57 4.47 9.01
N ALA A 2 -26.87 5.16 10.13
CA ALA A 2 -27.12 6.62 10.17
C ALA A 2 -25.93 7.48 9.64
N SER A 3 -24.70 6.91 9.58
CA SER A 3 -23.55 7.61 9.01
C SER A 3 -23.57 7.69 7.48
N LEU A 4 -24.36 6.84 6.80
CA LEU A 4 -24.49 6.86 5.34
C LEU A 4 -25.35 8.02 4.84
N ASP A 5 -26.18 8.58 5.73
CA ASP A 5 -27.08 9.69 5.41
C ASP A 5 -26.47 11.07 5.73
N ARG A 6 -25.21 11.11 6.15
CA ARG A 6 -24.52 12.37 6.44
C ARG A 6 -24.18 13.11 5.15
N PRO A 7 -24.39 14.45 5.12
CA PRO A 7 -23.93 15.25 3.98
C PRO A 7 -22.41 15.15 3.85
N LEU A 8 -21.92 14.99 2.62
CA LEU A 8 -20.50 14.90 2.29
C LEU A 8 -19.85 16.29 2.13
N GLN A 9 -20.57 17.36 2.44
CA GLN A 9 -20.07 18.73 2.37
C GLN A 9 -19.08 19.02 3.49
N GLY A 10 -18.04 19.80 3.18
CA GLY A 10 -17.05 20.22 4.17
C GLY A 10 -16.05 19.14 4.60
N LEU A 11 -15.92 18.06 3.82
CA LEU A 11 -14.86 17.06 4.04
C LEU A 11 -13.48 17.69 3.85
N ARG A 12 -12.56 17.33 4.73
CA ARG A 12 -11.13 17.64 4.61
C ARG A 12 -10.45 16.41 4.00
N ILE A 13 -9.92 16.56 2.81
CA ILE A 13 -9.32 15.47 2.05
C ILE A 13 -7.83 15.71 1.92
N ALA A 14 -7.02 14.79 2.44
CA ALA A 14 -5.60 14.71 2.12
C ALA A 14 -5.41 13.98 0.80
N PHE A 15 -4.49 14.43 -0.03
CA PHE A 15 -4.04 13.72 -1.21
C PHE A 15 -2.52 13.58 -1.17
N SER A 16 -2.03 12.38 -1.37
CA SER A 16 -0.60 12.13 -1.56
C SER A 16 -0.39 11.26 -2.79
N ALA A 17 0.40 11.78 -3.72
CA ALA A 17 0.71 11.08 -4.97
C ALA A 17 1.72 9.94 -4.80
N ASP A 18 2.50 9.93 -3.69
CA ASP A 18 3.62 9.01 -3.52
C ASP A 18 4.04 8.74 -2.05
N PHE A 19 3.26 9.21 -1.07
CA PHE A 19 3.56 9.14 0.36
C PHE A 19 4.94 9.70 0.76
N GLY A 20 5.58 10.49 -0.16
CA GLY A 20 6.90 11.05 0.03
C GLY A 20 8.07 10.09 -0.22
N TYR A 21 7.81 8.80 -0.53
CA TYR A 21 8.89 7.83 -0.75
C TYR A 21 8.68 6.88 -1.95
N ILE A 22 7.45 6.69 -2.42
CA ILE A 22 7.12 5.71 -3.48
C ILE A 22 7.51 6.27 -4.85
N ALA A 23 8.25 5.50 -5.64
CA ALA A 23 8.41 5.78 -7.06
C ALA A 23 7.10 5.44 -7.78
N VAL A 24 6.52 6.39 -8.51
CA VAL A 24 5.23 6.27 -9.19
C VAL A 24 5.38 6.63 -10.64
N ASP A 25 4.86 5.79 -11.51
CA ASP A 25 4.79 6.05 -12.95
C ASP A 25 4.10 7.40 -13.24
N ALA A 26 4.63 8.15 -14.20
CA ALA A 26 4.17 9.51 -14.49
C ALA A 26 2.71 9.56 -14.96
N GLU A 27 2.25 8.56 -15.74
CA GLU A 27 0.86 8.51 -16.20
C GLU A 27 -0.08 8.18 -15.04
N VAL A 28 0.27 7.23 -14.18
CA VAL A 28 -0.50 6.90 -12.96
C VAL A 28 -0.62 8.13 -12.07
N ARG A 29 0.49 8.82 -11.82
CA ARG A 29 0.51 10.07 -11.03
C ARG A 29 -0.43 11.11 -11.62
N ALA A 30 -0.36 11.35 -12.94
CA ALA A 30 -1.19 12.35 -13.62
C ALA A 30 -2.69 12.00 -13.54
N VAL A 31 -3.06 10.76 -13.86
CA VAL A 31 -4.45 10.28 -13.87
C VAL A 31 -5.05 10.37 -12.46
N VAL A 32 -4.34 9.89 -11.44
CA VAL A 32 -4.85 9.88 -10.06
C VAL A 32 -4.92 11.29 -9.48
N THR A 33 -3.94 12.16 -9.75
CA THR A 33 -3.98 13.56 -9.32
C THR A 33 -5.19 14.29 -9.93
N ALA A 34 -5.45 14.10 -11.22
CA ALA A 34 -6.61 14.69 -11.87
C ALA A 34 -7.94 14.15 -11.30
N ALA A 35 -8.00 12.86 -11.00
CA ALA A 35 -9.17 12.23 -10.39
C ALA A 35 -9.43 12.75 -8.96
N ALA A 36 -8.38 12.88 -8.13
CA ALA A 36 -8.49 13.41 -6.78
C ALA A 36 -9.03 14.85 -6.77
N ARG A 37 -8.54 15.71 -7.67
CA ARG A 37 -9.02 17.09 -7.82
C ARG A 37 -10.49 17.14 -8.27
N ARG A 38 -10.88 16.30 -9.25
CA ARG A 38 -12.28 16.20 -9.68
C ARG A 38 -13.20 15.71 -8.58
N PHE A 39 -12.75 14.72 -7.81
CA PHE A 39 -13.51 14.17 -6.69
C PHE A 39 -13.77 15.22 -5.61
N ALA A 40 -12.74 15.94 -5.18
CA ALA A 40 -12.87 17.02 -4.19
C ALA A 40 -13.81 18.15 -4.70
N ALA A 41 -13.63 18.57 -5.95
CA ALA A 41 -14.47 19.60 -6.57
C ALA A 41 -15.95 19.18 -6.63
N ALA A 42 -16.23 17.92 -6.99
CA ALA A 42 -17.62 17.39 -7.05
C ALA A 42 -18.31 17.36 -5.69
N LEU A 43 -17.55 17.22 -4.60
CA LEU A 43 -18.07 17.22 -3.22
C LEU A 43 -18.06 18.62 -2.58
N GLY A 44 -17.47 19.63 -3.23
CA GLY A 44 -17.20 20.92 -2.59
C GLY A 44 -16.28 20.78 -1.37
N ALA A 45 -15.36 19.80 -1.41
CA ALA A 45 -14.45 19.48 -0.32
C ALA A 45 -13.12 20.22 -0.47
N GLU A 46 -12.47 20.47 0.66
CA GLU A 46 -11.12 20.99 0.70
C GLU A 46 -10.13 19.85 0.42
N LEU A 47 -9.23 20.02 -0.57
CA LEU A 47 -8.17 19.08 -0.92
C LEU A 47 -6.81 19.67 -0.57
N GLU A 48 -6.08 19.03 0.32
CA GLU A 48 -4.71 19.36 0.69
C GLU A 48 -3.75 18.31 0.13
N GLU A 49 -2.76 18.76 -0.67
CA GLU A 49 -1.66 17.89 -1.13
C GLU A 49 -0.64 17.77 0.01
N VAL A 50 -0.61 16.61 0.68
CA VAL A 50 0.20 16.38 1.87
C VAL A 50 0.50 14.90 2.06
N ASP A 51 1.74 14.58 2.44
CA ASP A 51 2.15 13.22 2.73
C ASP A 51 1.82 12.82 4.17
N PRO A 52 1.46 11.55 4.40
CA PRO A 52 1.13 11.05 5.74
C PRO A 52 2.34 10.93 6.67
N GLY A 53 3.56 11.22 6.20
CA GLY A 53 4.79 11.16 6.99
C GLY A 53 5.20 9.75 7.40
N ILE A 54 4.82 8.74 6.60
CA ILE A 54 5.18 7.34 6.80
C ILE A 54 6.39 6.95 5.94
N ALA A 55 7.04 5.84 6.31
CA ALA A 55 8.19 5.29 5.59
C ALA A 55 7.87 3.92 4.98
N ASP A 56 8.80 3.40 4.16
CA ASP A 56 8.71 2.04 3.62
C ASP A 56 8.95 1.01 4.72
N GLU A 57 7.88 0.41 5.20
CA GLU A 57 7.88 -0.66 6.21
C GLU A 57 7.55 -2.04 5.61
N SER A 58 7.78 -2.22 4.32
CA SER A 58 7.49 -3.48 3.61
C SER A 58 8.20 -4.69 4.21
N ALA A 59 9.42 -4.53 4.72
CA ALA A 59 10.16 -5.60 5.38
C ALA A 59 9.49 -6.05 6.69
N SER A 60 8.99 -5.09 7.49
CA SER A 60 8.22 -5.35 8.70
C SER A 60 6.87 -5.98 8.39
N PHE A 61 6.20 -5.51 7.32
CA PHE A 61 4.96 -6.11 6.83
C PHE A 61 5.17 -7.56 6.41
N ALA A 62 6.23 -7.88 5.65
CA ALA A 62 6.55 -9.24 5.24
C ALA A 62 6.82 -10.18 6.44
N ALA A 63 7.45 -9.68 7.50
CA ALA A 63 7.64 -10.44 8.73
C ALA A 63 6.30 -10.78 9.41
N LEU A 64 5.37 -9.83 9.46
CA LEU A 64 4.05 -10.07 10.02
C LEU A 64 3.27 -11.10 9.19
N VAL A 65 3.28 -10.97 7.86
CA VAL A 65 2.64 -11.93 6.96
C VAL A 65 3.22 -13.33 7.15
N ALA A 66 4.54 -13.47 7.24
CA ALA A 66 5.18 -14.75 7.47
C ALA A 66 4.74 -15.40 8.79
N PHE A 67 4.58 -14.59 9.81
CA PHE A 67 4.19 -15.08 11.13
C PHE A 67 2.70 -15.49 11.25
N GLU A 68 1.83 -14.76 10.59
CA GLU A 68 0.42 -15.09 10.53
C GLU A 68 0.10 -16.21 9.51
N SER A 69 1.15 -16.72 8.80
CA SER A 69 1.02 -17.78 7.81
C SER A 69 1.43 -19.13 8.34
N ASP A 70 0.82 -20.22 7.87
CA ASP A 70 1.28 -21.59 8.08
C ASP A 70 2.53 -21.88 7.21
N LEU A 71 3.69 -21.41 7.67
CA LEU A 71 4.95 -21.63 6.97
C LEU A 71 5.31 -23.11 6.82
N SER A 72 4.89 -23.95 7.77
CA SER A 72 5.16 -25.40 7.73
C SER A 72 4.38 -26.06 6.59
N GLY A 73 3.07 -25.84 6.55
CA GLY A 73 2.21 -26.36 5.48
C GLY A 73 2.60 -25.81 4.11
N MET A 74 2.97 -24.52 4.03
CA MET A 74 3.45 -23.91 2.77
C MET A 74 4.78 -24.52 2.29
N ARG A 75 5.72 -24.85 3.18
CA ARG A 75 6.97 -25.56 2.82
C ARG A 75 6.68 -26.98 2.33
N GLN A 76 5.73 -27.67 2.94
CA GLN A 76 5.28 -28.97 2.46
C GLN A 76 4.66 -28.86 1.05
N MET A 77 3.81 -27.87 0.83
CA MET A 77 3.25 -27.58 -0.50
C MET A 77 4.35 -27.27 -1.52
N GLN A 78 5.35 -26.47 -1.13
CA GLN A 78 6.51 -26.15 -1.99
C GLN A 78 7.27 -27.41 -2.42
N SER A 79 7.44 -28.39 -1.52
CA SER A 79 8.09 -29.66 -1.85
C SER A 79 7.33 -30.47 -2.89
N GLN A 80 6.01 -30.29 -2.99
CA GLN A 80 5.14 -30.99 -3.95
C GLN A 80 5.01 -30.22 -5.27
N LEU A 81 4.88 -28.90 -5.23
CA LEU A 81 4.62 -28.04 -6.39
C LEU A 81 5.90 -27.56 -7.10
N GLY A 82 7.03 -27.53 -6.38
CA GLY A 82 8.33 -27.14 -6.93
C GLY A 82 8.31 -25.79 -7.64
N ALA A 83 8.66 -25.80 -8.93
CA ALA A 83 8.77 -24.60 -9.76
C ALA A 83 7.41 -23.91 -10.06
N ALA A 84 6.29 -24.51 -9.74
CA ALA A 84 4.97 -23.89 -9.93
C ALA A 84 4.64 -22.82 -8.88
N MET A 85 5.42 -22.76 -7.77
CA MET A 85 5.28 -21.72 -6.75
C MET A 85 5.96 -20.43 -7.19
N SER A 86 5.33 -19.28 -6.93
CA SER A 86 5.92 -17.98 -7.30
C SER A 86 7.29 -17.77 -6.64
N PRO A 87 8.26 -17.13 -7.33
CA PRO A 87 9.58 -16.84 -6.77
C PRO A 87 9.52 -16.04 -5.47
N HIS A 88 8.61 -15.08 -5.38
CA HIS A 88 8.40 -14.25 -4.19
C HIS A 88 7.99 -15.07 -2.96
N LEU A 89 7.02 -15.96 -3.12
CA LEU A 89 6.57 -16.85 -2.06
C LEU A 89 7.69 -17.82 -1.66
N SER A 90 8.39 -18.38 -2.63
CA SER A 90 9.55 -19.27 -2.40
C SER A 90 10.65 -18.57 -1.58
N ALA A 91 10.97 -17.32 -1.91
CA ALA A 91 11.95 -16.53 -1.17
C ALA A 91 11.49 -16.26 0.27
N MET A 92 10.21 -15.96 0.50
CA MET A 92 9.63 -15.80 1.84
C MET A 92 9.75 -17.08 2.67
N LEU A 93 9.49 -18.25 2.08
CA LEU A 93 9.56 -19.53 2.77
C LEU A 93 10.98 -19.98 3.11
N GLN A 94 11.99 -19.54 2.31
CA GLN A 94 13.40 -19.86 2.53
C GLN A 94 14.07 -18.95 3.57
N ARG A 95 13.44 -17.82 3.90
CA ARG A 95 14.02 -16.87 4.86
C ARG A 95 14.03 -17.46 6.27
N ASP A 96 15.12 -17.22 7.00
CA ASP A 96 15.25 -17.56 8.42
C ASP A 96 14.45 -16.54 9.27
N TRP A 97 13.20 -16.88 9.57
CA TRP A 97 12.32 -16.07 10.40
C TRP A 97 12.56 -16.33 11.87
N ARG A 98 12.88 -15.29 12.64
CA ARG A 98 13.15 -15.35 14.07
C ARG A 98 12.12 -14.55 14.84
N ALA A 99 11.98 -14.87 16.16
CA ALA A 99 11.04 -14.18 17.03
C ALA A 99 11.25 -12.65 17.07
N GLU A 100 12.51 -12.19 16.93
CA GLU A 100 12.82 -10.76 16.90
C GLU A 100 12.21 -10.04 15.71
N HIS A 101 12.21 -10.63 14.49
CA HIS A 101 11.55 -10.07 13.32
C HIS A 101 10.07 -9.79 13.54
N PHE A 102 9.47 -10.58 14.41
CA PHE A 102 8.10 -10.50 14.85
C PHE A 102 7.82 -9.37 15.80
N THR A 103 8.62 -9.30 16.87
CA THR A 103 8.49 -8.26 17.88
C THR A 103 8.76 -6.90 17.28
N ASP A 104 9.73 -6.81 16.36
CA ASP A 104 10.05 -5.59 15.62
C ASP A 104 8.91 -5.20 14.67
N ALA A 105 8.35 -6.16 13.92
CA ALA A 105 7.20 -5.91 13.06
C ALA A 105 5.98 -5.40 13.85
N ASN A 106 5.67 -6.01 15.00
CA ASN A 106 4.58 -5.52 15.84
C ASN A 106 4.85 -4.13 16.43
N THR A 107 6.09 -3.83 16.78
CA THR A 107 6.49 -2.49 17.24
C THR A 107 6.32 -1.46 16.13
N THR A 108 6.76 -1.79 14.92
CA THR A 108 6.60 -0.96 13.72
C THR A 108 5.13 -0.75 13.39
N ARG A 109 4.31 -1.81 13.43
CA ARG A 109 2.86 -1.71 13.24
C ARG A 109 2.22 -0.72 14.21
N LYS A 110 2.56 -0.79 15.49
CA LYS A 110 2.03 0.15 16.51
C LYS A 110 2.44 1.59 16.22
N LYS A 111 3.70 1.83 15.81
CA LYS A 111 4.18 3.16 15.41
C LYS A 111 3.38 3.68 14.22
N LEU A 112 3.23 2.88 13.17
CA LEU A 112 2.52 3.24 11.96
C LEU A 112 1.03 3.52 12.23
N CYS A 113 0.37 2.68 13.04
CA CYS A 113 -1.01 2.92 13.50
C CYS A 113 -1.14 4.29 14.17
N ASN A 114 -0.22 4.63 15.08
CA ASN A 114 -0.23 5.92 15.77
C ASN A 114 0.04 7.09 14.83
N GLN A 115 0.95 6.95 13.87
CA GLN A 115 1.25 7.99 12.88
C GLN A 115 0.02 8.29 12.01
N LEU A 116 -0.57 7.25 11.42
CA LEU A 116 -1.75 7.38 10.58
C LEU A 116 -2.98 7.85 11.38
N TRP A 117 -3.15 7.37 12.62
CA TRP A 117 -4.21 7.87 13.49
C TRP A 117 -4.09 9.39 13.73
N ARG A 118 -2.89 9.89 14.06
CA ARG A 118 -2.65 11.33 14.26
C ARG A 118 -2.86 12.12 12.96
N PHE A 119 -2.42 11.58 11.84
CA PHE A 119 -2.64 12.20 10.54
C PHE A 119 -4.15 12.33 10.24
N MET A 120 -4.92 11.27 10.42
CA MET A 120 -6.35 11.23 10.20
C MET A 120 -7.19 12.03 11.22
N GLN A 121 -6.59 12.61 12.27
CA GLN A 121 -7.31 13.59 13.11
C GLN A 121 -7.55 14.91 12.35
N ARG A 122 -6.79 15.19 11.33
CA ARG A 122 -6.92 16.42 10.52
C ARG A 122 -7.77 16.22 9.26
N TYR A 123 -7.93 15.00 8.80
CA TYR A 123 -8.56 14.66 7.54
C TYR A 123 -9.63 13.59 7.72
N ASP A 124 -10.66 13.69 6.88
CA ASP A 124 -11.74 12.72 6.84
C ASP A 124 -11.43 11.58 5.84
N LEU A 125 -10.64 11.89 4.81
CA LEU A 125 -10.17 10.95 3.79
C LEU A 125 -8.70 11.18 3.45
N LEU A 126 -7.99 10.10 3.08
CA LEU A 126 -6.70 10.15 2.40
C LEU A 126 -6.87 9.50 1.03
N LEU A 127 -6.60 10.25 -0.03
CA LEU A 127 -6.56 9.77 -1.40
C LEU A 127 -5.12 9.51 -1.84
N SER A 128 -4.91 8.41 -2.56
CA SER A 128 -3.62 8.05 -3.15
C SER A 128 -3.82 7.14 -4.34
N PRO A 129 -2.79 6.89 -5.18
CA PRO A 129 -2.81 5.75 -6.08
C PRO A 129 -3.02 4.44 -5.31
N THR A 130 -3.66 3.46 -5.93
CA THR A 130 -3.73 2.08 -5.40
C THR A 130 -2.44 1.33 -5.71
N LEU A 131 -1.94 1.50 -6.93
CA LEU A 131 -0.71 0.88 -7.43
C LEU A 131 0.19 1.97 -8.03
N ALA A 132 1.51 1.72 -8.02
CA ALA A 132 2.50 2.69 -8.49
C ALA A 132 2.72 2.69 -10.00
N VAL A 133 2.22 1.69 -10.72
CA VAL A 133 2.42 1.49 -12.16
C VAL A 133 1.14 1.03 -12.85
N PRO A 134 1.00 1.24 -14.18
CA PRO A 134 -0.02 0.60 -14.98
C PRO A 134 0.20 -0.92 -15.07
N PRO A 135 -0.72 -1.69 -15.67
CA PRO A 135 -0.52 -3.11 -15.92
C PRO A 135 0.79 -3.38 -16.66
N PHE A 136 1.54 -4.39 -16.23
CA PHE A 136 2.81 -4.80 -16.85
C PHE A 136 2.70 -6.23 -17.42
N ALA A 137 3.75 -6.67 -18.15
CA ALA A 137 3.75 -7.95 -18.84
C ALA A 137 3.56 -9.14 -17.88
N LEU A 138 2.90 -10.20 -18.37
CA LEU A 138 2.76 -11.46 -17.65
C LEU A 138 4.15 -12.05 -17.36
N HIS A 139 4.24 -12.82 -16.29
CA HIS A 139 5.47 -13.47 -15.80
C HIS A 139 6.51 -12.53 -15.16
N MET A 140 6.27 -11.24 -15.13
CA MET A 140 7.07 -10.31 -14.30
C MET A 140 6.54 -10.33 -12.87
N GLN A 141 7.44 -10.22 -11.89
CA GLN A 141 7.05 -10.00 -10.49
C GLN A 141 6.68 -8.51 -10.26
N GLY A 142 7.21 -7.63 -11.08
CA GLY A 142 7.00 -6.19 -11.14
C GLY A 142 8.16 -5.51 -11.85
N PRO A 143 8.00 -4.23 -12.22
CA PRO A 143 9.08 -3.44 -12.80
C PRO A 143 10.23 -3.25 -11.80
N GLU A 144 11.46 -3.29 -12.29
CA GLU A 144 12.67 -2.99 -11.52
C GLU A 144 13.07 -1.50 -11.62
N VAL A 145 12.44 -0.76 -12.53
CA VAL A 145 12.62 0.68 -12.71
C VAL A 145 11.26 1.34 -12.82
N ILE A 146 10.99 2.36 -12.01
CA ILE A 146 9.78 3.18 -12.05
C ILE A 146 10.23 4.64 -12.04
N ASP A 147 9.81 5.43 -13.02
CA ASP A 147 10.17 6.85 -13.15
C ASP A 147 11.70 7.09 -13.02
N GLY A 148 12.50 6.25 -13.71
CA GLY A 148 13.96 6.33 -13.71
C GLY A 148 14.65 5.87 -12.40
N ARG A 149 13.91 5.42 -11.39
CA ARG A 149 14.44 4.96 -10.10
C ARG A 149 14.48 3.43 -10.08
N MET A 150 15.62 2.86 -9.69
CA MET A 150 15.72 1.43 -9.37
C MET A 150 14.89 1.12 -8.14
N VAL A 151 14.05 0.10 -8.23
CA VAL A 151 13.14 -0.31 -7.16
C VAL A 151 13.14 -1.83 -6.99
N ARG A 152 12.60 -2.31 -5.87
CA ARG A 152 12.32 -3.74 -5.70
C ARG A 152 11.15 -4.18 -6.58
N SER A 153 11.12 -5.43 -6.98
CA SER A 153 10.06 -5.99 -7.82
C SER A 153 8.65 -5.96 -7.21
N ASP A 154 8.52 -5.76 -5.90
CA ASP A 154 7.25 -5.61 -5.19
C ASP A 154 6.86 -4.14 -4.93
N HIS A 155 7.70 -3.19 -5.37
CA HIS A 155 7.51 -1.75 -5.10
C HIS A 155 6.19 -1.20 -5.67
N TRP A 156 5.69 -1.79 -6.74
CA TRP A 156 4.41 -1.40 -7.35
C TRP A 156 3.21 -1.54 -6.41
N LEU A 157 3.34 -2.36 -5.33
CA LEU A 157 2.34 -2.58 -4.28
C LEU A 157 2.51 -1.65 -3.07
N SER A 158 3.48 -0.73 -3.06
CA SER A 158 3.87 0.03 -1.86
C SER A 158 2.73 0.84 -1.24
N PHE A 159 1.74 1.27 -2.01
CA PHE A 159 0.56 1.94 -1.48
C PHE A 159 -0.34 1.04 -0.62
N CYS A 160 -0.34 -0.26 -0.88
CA CYS A 160 -1.18 -1.22 -0.17
C CYS A 160 -0.62 -1.60 1.20
N PHE A 161 0.71 -1.64 1.36
CA PHE A 161 1.35 -2.15 2.57
C PHE A 161 0.95 -1.41 3.84
N PRO A 162 0.94 -0.07 3.91
CA PRO A 162 0.61 0.64 5.13
C PRO A 162 -0.78 0.31 5.67
N PHE A 163 -1.78 0.24 4.80
CA PHE A 163 -3.18 0.00 5.19
C PHE A 163 -3.44 -1.47 5.54
N ASN A 164 -2.85 -2.40 4.81
CA ASN A 164 -2.88 -3.82 5.18
C ASN A 164 -2.17 -4.08 6.52
N PHE A 165 -1.09 -3.35 6.79
CA PHE A 165 -0.34 -3.48 8.03
C PHE A 165 -1.10 -2.91 9.24
N THR A 166 -1.82 -1.80 9.05
CA THR A 166 -2.56 -1.13 10.13
C THR A 166 -4.01 -1.58 10.25
N GLY A 167 -4.58 -2.18 9.21
CA GLY A 167 -5.97 -2.65 9.17
C GLY A 167 -7.00 -1.51 9.07
N GLN A 168 -6.62 -0.35 8.56
CA GLN A 168 -7.55 0.75 8.32
C GLN A 168 -8.49 0.43 7.15
N PRO A 169 -9.75 0.92 7.19
CA PRO A 169 -10.65 0.79 6.05
C PRO A 169 -10.07 1.46 4.81
N ALA A 170 -10.09 0.75 3.69
CA ALA A 170 -9.64 1.25 2.40
C ALA A 170 -10.59 0.79 1.29
N ALA A 171 -10.70 1.61 0.24
CA ALA A 171 -11.46 1.28 -0.96
C ALA A 171 -10.65 1.69 -2.20
N SER A 172 -10.75 0.88 -3.25
CA SER A 172 -10.18 1.20 -4.56
C SER A 172 -11.31 1.49 -5.54
N VAL A 173 -11.24 2.62 -6.22
CA VAL A 173 -12.22 3.07 -7.21
C VAL A 173 -11.52 3.43 -8.52
N PRO A 174 -12.17 3.25 -9.69
CA PRO A 174 -11.59 3.65 -10.96
C PRO A 174 -11.31 5.16 -11.00
N ALA A 175 -10.08 5.53 -11.38
CA ALA A 175 -9.64 6.92 -11.49
C ALA A 175 -9.56 7.41 -12.94
N GLY A 176 -9.37 6.50 -13.90
CA GLY A 176 -9.20 6.76 -15.32
C GLY A 176 -8.44 5.61 -15.99
N PHE A 177 -7.95 5.89 -17.19
CA PHE A 177 -7.15 4.96 -18.00
C PHE A 177 -5.76 5.58 -18.27
N THR A 178 -4.74 4.71 -18.29
CA THR A 178 -3.37 5.02 -18.72
C THR A 178 -3.14 4.55 -20.14
#